data_87e7c5b2001bc078c38ee6f342ec46eb
#
_entry.id   87e7c5b2001bc078c38ee6f342ec46eb
#
_cell.length_a   1.000
_cell.length_b   1.000
_cell.length_c   1.000
_cell.angle_alpha   90.00
_cell.angle_beta   90.00
_cell.angle_gamma   90.00
#
_symmetry.space_group_name_H-M   'P 1'
#
loop_
_entity.id
_entity.type
_entity.pdbx_description
1 polymer ?
#
loop_
_entity_poly.entity_id
_entity_poly.type
_entity_poly.pdbx_seq_one_letter_code
_entity_poly.pdbx_strand_id
1 'polypeptide(L)'
;MSVLLFGLCALCGYCEAYNDCSKFIIVVGKASEMDKKDLTMPRYRFRCVLDITPEDLHKMGAKAVGLDIDNTLAPDGTFNFVEGVHEWIDKIQKAGFPITVISNGTFIRVIPISKYLGNLPYVHLSCKPFSYGLKKAAKRMGVDISELAMIGDQLFSDIKAANRCGAIPVRVDPLPAKSLYPHYYKWKEKREEPILREFEKNHGYGVEGND
;
A
#
# COMPACT_ATOMS: atom_id res chain seq x y z
N MET A 1 -1.39 28.09 -15.12
CA MET A 1 -1.38 26.63 -15.41
C MET A 1 -2.17 25.94 -14.32
N SER A 2 -3.51 26.06 -14.36
CA SER A 2 -4.39 25.64 -13.24
C SER A 2 -5.67 24.98 -13.77
N VAL A 3 -5.60 24.03 -14.71
CA VAL A 3 -6.79 23.45 -15.35
C VAL A 3 -6.88 21.93 -15.25
N LEU A 4 -5.93 21.25 -14.61
CA LEU A 4 -5.90 19.76 -14.57
C LEU A 4 -6.34 19.12 -13.25
N LEU A 5 -6.79 19.90 -12.24
CA LEU A 5 -7.23 19.35 -10.93
C LEU A 5 -8.76 19.21 -10.79
N PHE A 6 -9.55 19.75 -11.71
CA PHE A 6 -11.02 19.67 -11.62
C PHE A 6 -11.62 18.38 -12.19
N GLY A 7 -10.87 17.59 -12.95
CA GLY A 7 -11.38 16.39 -13.62
C GLY A 7 -11.50 15.13 -12.75
N LEU A 8 -10.81 15.04 -11.63
CA LEU A 8 -10.76 13.83 -10.78
C LEU A 8 -11.82 13.79 -9.67
N CYS A 9 -12.39 14.94 -9.33
CA CYS A 9 -13.42 15.01 -8.27
C CYS A 9 -14.82 14.57 -8.77
N ALA A 10 -15.09 14.72 -10.06
CA ALA A 10 -16.40 14.40 -10.66
C ALA A 10 -16.65 12.89 -10.83
N LEU A 11 -15.62 12.05 -10.73
CA LEU A 11 -15.74 10.60 -10.95
C LEU A 11 -15.91 9.78 -9.66
N CYS A 12 -15.77 10.36 -8.46
CA CYS A 12 -15.81 9.61 -7.22
C CYS A 12 -17.16 9.58 -6.50
N GLY A 13 -18.21 10.26 -7.01
CA GLY A 13 -19.56 10.23 -6.42
C GLY A 13 -19.67 10.69 -4.94
N TYR A 14 -18.60 11.20 -4.37
CA TYR A 14 -18.51 11.55 -2.94
C TYR A 14 -18.74 13.04 -2.63
N CYS A 15 -18.95 13.86 -3.68
CA CYS A 15 -19.14 15.31 -3.51
C CYS A 15 -20.53 15.72 -3.00
N GLU A 16 -21.53 14.84 -2.97
CA GLU A 16 -22.87 15.20 -2.51
C GLU A 16 -23.05 15.20 -0.98
N ALA A 17 -22.11 14.62 -0.22
CA ALA A 17 -22.23 14.54 1.25
C ALA A 17 -21.45 15.62 2.01
N TYR A 18 -20.65 16.45 1.36
CA TYR A 18 -19.90 17.52 2.01
C TYR A 18 -19.96 18.81 1.19
N ASN A 19 -20.91 19.68 1.54
CA ASN A 19 -21.14 21.00 0.94
C ASN A 19 -20.02 22.03 1.26
N ASP A 20 -18.79 21.61 1.53
CA ASP A 20 -17.69 22.54 1.81
C ASP A 20 -16.34 22.05 1.28
N CYS A 21 -16.16 22.17 -0.04
CA CYS A 21 -14.86 21.96 -0.69
C CYS A 21 -13.80 23.01 -0.31
N SER A 22 -14.19 24.10 0.38
CA SER A 22 -13.26 25.18 0.73
C SER A 22 -12.33 24.82 1.89
N LYS A 23 -12.70 23.83 2.73
CA LYS A 23 -11.90 23.39 3.88
C LYS A 23 -10.80 22.38 3.55
N PHE A 24 -10.76 21.85 2.32
CA PHE A 24 -9.70 20.92 1.89
C PHE A 24 -8.40 21.60 1.44
N ILE A 25 -8.35 22.93 1.38
CA ILE A 25 -7.18 23.70 0.85
C ILE A 25 -6.23 24.16 1.95
N ILE A 26 -6.58 24.08 3.23
CA ILE A 26 -5.78 24.66 4.30
C ILE A 26 -5.36 23.60 5.35
N VAL A 27 -4.66 22.59 4.94
CA VAL A 27 -3.65 21.90 5.77
C VAL A 27 -2.48 21.48 4.89
N VAL A 28 -1.92 22.42 4.16
CA VAL A 28 -0.51 22.36 3.79
C VAL A 28 0.25 23.06 4.92
N GLY A 29 0.23 22.45 6.09
CA GLY A 29 1.24 22.71 7.08
C GLY A 29 2.58 22.48 6.38
N LYS A 30 3.55 23.38 6.57
CA LYS A 30 4.92 23.27 6.09
C LYS A 30 5.39 21.83 6.33
N ALA A 31 5.22 20.94 5.34
CA ALA A 31 5.99 19.72 5.24
C ALA A 31 7.44 20.22 5.15
N SER A 32 8.24 19.96 6.18
CA SER A 32 9.69 20.01 6.05
C SER A 32 10.03 19.38 4.70
N GLU A 33 10.92 20.00 3.95
CA GLU A 33 11.42 19.53 2.65
C GLU A 33 11.99 18.11 2.80
N MET A 34 11.11 17.14 2.89
CA MET A 34 11.45 15.74 2.66
C MET A 34 11.63 15.60 1.16
N ASP A 35 12.84 15.30 0.75
CA ASP A 35 13.20 15.17 -0.65
C ASP A 35 12.21 14.24 -1.34
N LYS A 36 11.72 14.59 -2.54
CA LYS A 36 10.72 13.78 -3.29
C LYS A 36 11.16 12.34 -3.51
N LYS A 37 12.45 12.09 -3.44
CA LYS A 37 13.11 10.79 -3.57
C LYS A 37 12.84 9.91 -2.33
N ASP A 38 12.86 10.47 -1.14
CA ASP A 38 12.67 9.74 0.12
C ASP A 38 11.26 9.14 0.25
N LEU A 39 10.26 9.80 -0.35
CA LEU A 39 8.87 9.32 -0.31
C LEU A 39 8.63 8.01 -1.08
N THR A 40 9.51 7.63 -1.98
CA THR A 40 9.36 6.41 -2.78
C THR A 40 10.33 5.30 -2.35
N MET A 41 11.19 5.58 -1.35
CA MET A 41 12.11 4.59 -0.81
C MET A 41 11.37 3.65 0.14
N PRO A 42 11.38 2.32 -0.07
CA PRO A 42 10.85 1.37 0.89
C PRO A 42 11.78 1.31 2.11
N ARG A 43 11.25 0.93 3.27
CA ARG A 43 12.07 0.61 4.44
C ARG A 43 12.48 -0.86 4.45
N TYR A 44 11.58 -1.72 3.96
CA TYR A 44 11.79 -3.16 3.86
C TYR A 44 11.37 -3.66 2.48
N ARG A 45 12.02 -4.71 1.98
CA ARG A 45 11.70 -5.35 0.71
C ARG A 45 11.71 -6.86 0.86
N PHE A 46 10.71 -7.52 0.31
CA PHE A 46 10.57 -8.98 0.23
C PHE A 46 10.28 -9.38 -1.21
N ARG A 47 10.59 -10.63 -1.56
CA ARG A 47 10.27 -11.17 -2.87
C ARG A 47 8.79 -11.42 -3.04
N CYS A 48 8.15 -11.95 -1.99
CA CYS A 48 6.74 -12.27 -1.98
C CYS A 48 6.12 -11.88 -0.64
N VAL A 49 4.82 -11.63 -0.62
CA VAL A 49 4.08 -11.37 0.62
C VAL A 49 4.18 -12.55 1.61
N LEU A 50 4.26 -13.78 1.09
CA LEU A 50 4.37 -15.00 1.89
C LEU A 50 5.70 -15.14 2.63
N ASP A 51 6.74 -14.43 2.21
CA ASP A 51 8.05 -14.41 2.87
C ASP A 51 8.04 -13.58 4.15
N ILE A 52 7.01 -12.74 4.35
CA ILE A 52 6.89 -11.89 5.54
C ILE A 52 6.36 -12.72 6.70
N THR A 53 7.17 -12.84 7.74
CA THR A 53 6.82 -13.59 8.96
C THR A 53 6.27 -12.68 10.05
N PRO A 54 5.56 -13.24 11.06
CA PRO A 54 5.20 -12.48 12.27
C PRO A 54 6.41 -11.87 12.97
N GLU A 55 7.54 -12.56 12.98
CA GLU A 55 8.80 -12.11 13.56
C GLU A 55 9.35 -10.87 12.84
N ASP A 56 9.22 -10.83 11.49
CA ASP A 56 9.59 -9.65 10.71
C ASP A 56 8.71 -8.46 11.07
N LEU A 57 7.40 -8.66 11.18
CA LEU A 57 6.46 -7.60 11.57
C LEU A 57 6.77 -7.07 12.99
N HIS A 58 7.12 -7.94 13.93
CA HIS A 58 7.57 -7.50 15.27
C HIS A 58 8.87 -6.69 15.19
N LYS A 59 9.87 -7.15 14.45
CA LYS A 59 11.13 -6.42 14.24
C LYS A 59 10.92 -5.06 13.58
N MET A 60 9.94 -4.94 12.68
CA MET A 60 9.54 -3.67 12.07
C MET A 60 8.87 -2.71 13.05
N GLY A 61 8.40 -3.19 14.20
CA GLY A 61 7.56 -2.44 15.15
C GLY A 61 6.10 -2.30 14.67
N ALA A 62 5.66 -3.18 13.76
CA ALA A 62 4.28 -3.18 13.29
C ALA A 62 3.34 -3.76 14.36
N LYS A 63 2.11 -3.25 14.40
CA LYS A 63 0.98 -3.82 15.17
C LYS A 63 -0.22 -4.15 14.28
N ALA A 64 -0.19 -3.73 13.01
CA ALA A 64 -1.24 -4.01 12.04
C ALA A 64 -0.67 -4.04 10.62
N VAL A 65 -1.39 -4.70 9.72
CA VAL A 65 -1.01 -4.86 8.31
C VAL A 65 -2.06 -4.22 7.41
N GLY A 66 -1.62 -3.30 6.56
CA GLY A 66 -2.34 -2.81 5.40
C GLY A 66 -1.85 -3.57 4.15
N LEU A 67 -2.74 -4.18 3.41
CA LEU A 67 -2.41 -5.12 2.35
C LEU A 67 -2.97 -4.65 1.01
N ASP A 68 -2.12 -4.41 0.03
CA ASP A 68 -2.56 -4.19 -1.34
C ASP A 68 -2.98 -5.49 -2.02
N ILE A 69 -3.66 -5.40 -3.17
CA ILE A 69 -4.19 -6.57 -3.91
C ILE A 69 -3.38 -6.83 -5.16
N ASP A 70 -3.41 -5.85 -6.08
CA ASP A 70 -2.96 -6.04 -7.46
C ASP A 70 -1.45 -6.18 -7.53
N ASN A 71 -0.96 -7.27 -8.12
CA ASN A 71 0.45 -7.71 -8.15
C ASN A 71 1.11 -7.97 -6.79
N THR A 72 0.34 -7.87 -5.71
CA THR A 72 0.76 -8.20 -4.35
C THR A 72 0.22 -9.56 -3.91
N LEU A 73 -1.09 -9.78 -4.05
CA LEU A 73 -1.80 -11.02 -3.69
C LEU A 73 -2.27 -11.80 -4.92
N ALA A 74 -2.60 -11.09 -5.99
CA ALA A 74 -3.03 -11.64 -7.26
C ALA A 74 -2.51 -10.76 -8.39
N PRO A 75 -2.24 -11.31 -9.59
CA PRO A 75 -1.93 -10.52 -10.77
C PRO A 75 -3.03 -9.49 -11.07
N ASP A 76 -2.63 -8.31 -11.52
CA ASP A 76 -3.52 -7.19 -11.80
C ASP A 76 -4.75 -7.60 -12.61
N GLY A 77 -5.92 -7.19 -12.14
CA GLY A 77 -7.21 -7.46 -12.76
C GLY A 77 -7.72 -8.91 -12.62
N THR A 78 -6.99 -9.81 -11.96
CA THR A 78 -7.37 -11.22 -11.81
C THR A 78 -7.86 -11.58 -10.40
N PHE A 79 -8.36 -12.81 -10.24
CA PHE A 79 -8.67 -13.45 -8.96
C PHE A 79 -7.77 -14.69 -8.72
N ASN A 80 -6.64 -14.78 -9.43
CA ASN A 80 -5.68 -15.89 -9.30
C ASN A 80 -4.71 -15.57 -8.15
N PHE A 81 -5.14 -15.81 -6.93
CA PHE A 81 -4.33 -15.53 -5.75
C PHE A 81 -3.10 -16.43 -5.66
N VAL A 82 -2.05 -15.90 -5.05
CA VAL A 82 -0.85 -16.67 -4.72
C VAL A 82 -1.24 -17.86 -3.86
N GLU A 83 -0.74 -19.04 -4.24
CA GLU A 83 -0.93 -20.27 -3.46
C GLU A 83 -0.34 -20.08 -2.06
N GLY A 84 -1.09 -20.48 -1.01
CA GLY A 84 -0.68 -20.28 0.40
C GLY A 84 -1.09 -18.93 1.01
N VAL A 85 -1.79 -18.07 0.27
CA VAL A 85 -2.20 -16.75 0.81
C VAL A 85 -3.14 -16.85 2.02
N HIS A 86 -4.02 -17.83 2.05
CA HIS A 86 -4.94 -18.04 3.18
C HIS A 86 -4.20 -18.48 4.44
N GLU A 87 -3.28 -19.42 4.29
CA GLU A 87 -2.44 -19.93 5.37
C GLU A 87 -1.56 -18.82 5.94
N TRP A 88 -1.03 -17.96 5.05
CA TRP A 88 -0.25 -16.81 5.46
C TRP A 88 -1.10 -15.80 6.25
N ILE A 89 -2.29 -15.43 5.73
CA ILE A 89 -3.23 -14.53 6.43
C ILE A 89 -3.56 -15.08 7.81
N ASP A 90 -3.92 -16.35 7.90
CA ASP A 90 -4.23 -17.03 9.16
C ASP A 90 -3.06 -16.99 10.13
N LYS A 91 -1.82 -17.24 9.65
CA LYS A 91 -0.60 -17.18 10.45
C LYS A 91 -0.38 -15.79 11.03
N ILE A 92 -0.51 -14.75 10.22
CA ILE A 92 -0.33 -13.36 10.64
C ILE A 92 -1.42 -12.93 11.65
N GLN A 93 -2.69 -13.29 11.40
CA GLN A 93 -3.78 -12.97 12.32
C GLN A 93 -3.67 -13.72 13.66
N LYS A 94 -3.29 -15.01 13.64
CA LYS A 94 -3.05 -15.81 14.87
C LYS A 94 -1.90 -15.28 15.71
N ALA A 95 -0.93 -14.63 15.07
CA ALA A 95 0.15 -13.93 15.76
C ALA A 95 -0.25 -12.56 16.34
N GLY A 96 -1.52 -12.15 16.19
CA GLY A 96 -2.06 -10.93 16.78
C GLY A 96 -2.02 -9.70 15.89
N PHE A 97 -1.68 -9.83 14.61
CA PHE A 97 -1.68 -8.72 13.65
C PHE A 97 -3.01 -8.62 12.90
N PRO A 98 -3.86 -7.62 13.17
CA PRO A 98 -5.03 -7.36 12.34
C PRO A 98 -4.61 -6.95 10.93
N ILE A 99 -5.36 -7.44 9.92
CA ILE A 99 -5.09 -7.18 8.51
C ILE A 99 -6.26 -6.40 7.92
N THR A 100 -5.97 -5.35 7.13
CA THR A 100 -6.96 -4.62 6.34
C THR A 100 -6.49 -4.53 4.89
N VAL A 101 -7.34 -4.91 3.95
CA VAL A 101 -7.09 -4.71 2.51
C VAL A 101 -7.22 -3.22 2.18
N ILE A 102 -6.21 -2.64 1.51
CA ILE A 102 -6.17 -1.22 1.13
C ILE A 102 -5.88 -1.10 -0.37
N SER A 103 -6.92 -0.90 -1.17
CA SER A 103 -6.81 -0.90 -2.63
C SER A 103 -7.37 0.39 -3.26
N ASN A 104 -6.79 0.80 -4.38
CA ASN A 104 -7.35 1.85 -5.24
C ASN A 104 -8.53 1.34 -6.09
N GLY A 105 -8.76 0.03 -6.10
CA GLY A 105 -9.88 -0.59 -6.79
C GLY A 105 -11.24 -0.17 -6.24
N THR A 106 -12.28 -0.31 -7.08
CA THR A 106 -13.66 -0.03 -6.71
C THR A 106 -14.22 -1.13 -5.77
N PHE A 107 -15.34 -0.84 -5.11
CA PHE A 107 -16.03 -1.79 -4.25
C PHE A 107 -16.42 -3.10 -4.98
N ILE A 108 -16.73 -3.02 -6.29
CA ILE A 108 -17.08 -4.19 -7.11
C ILE A 108 -15.94 -5.22 -7.14
N ARG A 109 -14.67 -4.76 -7.14
CA ARG A 109 -13.49 -5.62 -7.10
C ARG A 109 -13.11 -6.00 -5.66
N VAL A 110 -13.07 -5.03 -4.76
CA VAL A 110 -12.49 -5.22 -3.42
C VAL A 110 -13.37 -6.08 -2.52
N ILE A 111 -14.72 -5.97 -2.60
CA ILE A 111 -15.63 -6.75 -1.75
C ILE A 111 -15.52 -8.26 -2.00
N PRO A 112 -15.60 -8.78 -3.25
CA PRO A 112 -15.43 -10.21 -3.51
C PRO A 112 -14.07 -10.74 -3.03
N ILE A 113 -13.01 -9.94 -3.22
CA ILE A 113 -11.65 -10.28 -2.78
C ILE A 113 -11.57 -10.36 -1.25
N SER A 114 -12.09 -9.35 -0.54
CA SER A 114 -12.16 -9.34 0.92
C SER A 114 -12.89 -10.59 1.45
N LYS A 115 -14.01 -10.96 0.84
CA LYS A 115 -14.76 -12.17 1.21
C LYS A 115 -13.96 -13.44 0.98
N TYR A 116 -13.30 -13.54 -0.17
CA TYR A 116 -12.46 -14.68 -0.49
C TYR A 116 -11.30 -14.82 0.50
N LEU A 117 -10.67 -13.72 0.91
CA LEU A 117 -9.58 -13.69 1.89
C LEU A 117 -10.03 -13.82 3.36
N GLY A 118 -11.20 -14.40 3.64
CA GLY A 118 -11.69 -14.65 5.00
C GLY A 118 -12.46 -13.47 5.61
N ASN A 119 -13.16 -12.67 4.79
CA ASN A 119 -13.89 -11.46 5.20
C ASN A 119 -13.00 -10.40 5.85
N LEU A 120 -11.80 -10.21 5.34
CA LEU A 120 -10.89 -9.17 5.84
C LEU A 120 -11.55 -7.77 5.76
N PRO A 121 -11.38 -6.90 6.75
CA PRO A 121 -11.70 -5.49 6.63
C PRO A 121 -11.05 -4.89 5.39
N TYR A 122 -11.68 -3.90 4.77
CA TYR A 122 -11.14 -3.29 3.55
C TYR A 122 -11.37 -1.77 3.47
N VAL A 123 -10.49 -1.11 2.72
CA VAL A 123 -10.64 0.26 2.24
C VAL A 123 -10.50 0.24 0.72
N HIS A 124 -11.63 0.37 0.02
CA HIS A 124 -11.65 0.58 -1.44
C HIS A 124 -11.47 2.07 -1.76
N LEU A 125 -11.14 2.41 -3.01
CA LEU A 125 -10.87 3.78 -3.43
C LEU A 125 -9.94 4.50 -2.44
N SER A 126 -8.87 3.82 -2.04
CA SER A 126 -7.96 4.28 -0.98
C SER A 126 -7.17 5.53 -1.34
N CYS A 127 -7.21 5.94 -2.60
CA CYS A 127 -6.55 7.12 -3.14
C CYS A 127 -5.03 7.13 -2.94
N LYS A 128 -4.36 5.96 -2.90
CA LYS A 128 -2.89 5.90 -2.93
C LYS A 128 -2.37 6.58 -4.22
N PRO A 129 -1.39 7.45 -4.19
CA PRO A 129 -0.38 7.68 -3.15
C PRO A 129 -0.75 8.69 -2.06
N PHE A 130 -1.98 9.08 -1.91
CA PHE A 130 -2.41 9.88 -0.76
C PHE A 130 -2.61 8.97 0.47
N SER A 131 -2.46 9.55 1.66
CA SER A 131 -2.46 8.81 2.92
C SER A 131 -3.86 8.50 3.48
N TYR A 132 -4.92 8.95 2.82
CA TYR A 132 -6.30 8.83 3.32
C TYR A 132 -6.69 7.39 3.67
N GLY A 133 -6.47 6.45 2.73
CA GLY A 133 -6.83 5.05 2.92
C GLY A 133 -6.09 4.40 4.08
N LEU A 134 -4.79 4.69 4.21
CA LEU A 134 -3.95 4.15 5.28
C LEU A 134 -4.38 4.68 6.65
N LYS A 135 -4.59 5.98 6.77
CA LYS A 135 -5.08 6.61 8.03
C LYS A 135 -6.44 6.06 8.44
N LYS A 136 -7.35 5.84 7.47
CA LYS A 136 -8.66 5.23 7.72
C LYS A 136 -8.53 3.78 8.21
N ALA A 137 -7.63 2.99 7.63
CA ALA A 137 -7.36 1.62 8.04
C ALA A 137 -6.76 1.57 9.46
N ALA A 138 -5.71 2.33 9.75
CA ALA A 138 -5.09 2.40 11.07
C ALA A 138 -6.09 2.77 12.16
N LYS A 139 -6.91 3.82 11.93
CA LYS A 139 -7.98 4.22 12.86
C LYS A 139 -8.99 3.10 13.12
N ARG A 140 -9.39 2.35 12.09
CA ARG A 140 -10.34 1.22 12.23
C ARG A 140 -9.76 0.04 13.00
N MET A 141 -8.45 -0.18 12.85
CA MET A 141 -7.74 -1.24 13.58
C MET A 141 -7.29 -0.82 14.99
N GLY A 142 -7.48 0.46 15.36
CA GLY A 142 -7.11 0.97 16.68
C GLY A 142 -5.60 1.07 16.92
N VAL A 143 -4.79 1.25 15.86
CA VAL A 143 -3.34 1.38 15.94
C VAL A 143 -2.89 2.78 15.53
N ASP A 144 -1.71 3.19 16.02
CA ASP A 144 -1.06 4.40 15.49
C ASP A 144 -0.63 4.16 14.05
N ILE A 145 -0.63 5.22 13.24
CA ILE A 145 -0.24 5.12 11.84
C ILE A 145 1.21 4.66 11.66
N SER A 146 2.09 4.99 12.60
CA SER A 146 3.49 4.55 12.61
C SER A 146 3.67 3.05 12.89
N GLU A 147 2.63 2.39 13.38
CA GLU A 147 2.58 0.96 13.67
C GLU A 147 1.87 0.14 12.56
N LEU A 148 1.44 0.80 11.50
CA LEU A 148 0.83 0.17 10.33
C LEU A 148 1.89 -0.19 9.29
N ALA A 149 2.12 -1.49 9.05
CA ALA A 149 2.91 -1.96 7.92
C ALA A 149 2.06 -1.94 6.64
N MET A 150 2.36 -1.04 5.69
CA MET A 150 1.73 -1.05 4.37
C MET A 150 2.54 -1.92 3.42
N ILE A 151 1.99 -3.06 3.05
CA ILE A 151 2.59 -4.04 2.14
C ILE A 151 1.99 -3.87 0.75
N GLY A 152 2.84 -3.64 -0.25
CA GLY A 152 2.42 -3.48 -1.64
C GLY A 152 3.59 -3.50 -2.62
N ASP A 153 3.29 -3.60 -3.93
CA ASP A 153 4.30 -3.72 -5.00
C ASP A 153 4.76 -2.38 -5.57
N GLN A 154 3.98 -1.30 -5.38
CA GLN A 154 4.18 -0.05 -6.11
C GLN A 154 4.87 1.04 -5.30
N LEU A 155 6.09 1.46 -5.73
CA LEU A 155 6.82 2.55 -5.08
C LEU A 155 6.05 3.87 -5.14
N PHE A 156 5.44 4.19 -6.28
CA PHE A 156 4.73 5.45 -6.50
C PHE A 156 3.29 5.46 -5.97
N SER A 157 2.80 4.36 -5.43
CA SER A 157 1.46 4.20 -4.85
C SER A 157 1.55 3.84 -3.37
N ASP A 158 1.85 2.59 -3.06
CA ASP A 158 1.83 2.01 -1.70
C ASP A 158 2.90 2.61 -0.79
N ILE A 159 4.14 2.53 -1.26
CA ILE A 159 5.31 3.00 -0.51
C ILE A 159 5.23 4.50 -0.30
N LYS A 160 4.86 5.23 -1.35
CA LYS A 160 4.69 6.68 -1.26
C LYS A 160 3.54 7.09 -0.34
N ALA A 161 2.43 6.35 -0.31
CA ALA A 161 1.34 6.60 0.62
C ALA A 161 1.78 6.36 2.08
N ALA A 162 2.53 5.28 2.33
CA ALA A 162 3.07 4.93 3.64
C ALA A 162 4.03 6.01 4.15
N ASN A 163 5.05 6.36 3.37
CA ASN A 163 6.02 7.39 3.74
C ASN A 163 5.35 8.76 4.02
N ARG A 164 4.32 9.12 3.26
CA ARG A 164 3.59 10.38 3.46
C ARG A 164 2.87 10.50 4.80
N CYS A 165 2.53 9.41 5.43
CA CYS A 165 1.82 9.43 6.71
C CYS A 165 2.62 8.85 7.87
N GLY A 166 3.87 8.43 7.64
CA GLY A 166 4.70 7.82 8.66
C GLY A 166 4.35 6.35 8.97
N ALA A 167 3.59 5.67 8.09
CA ALA A 167 3.41 4.24 8.15
C ALA A 167 4.70 3.51 7.73
N ILE A 168 4.80 2.23 8.04
CA ILE A 168 5.97 1.39 7.70
C ILE A 168 5.85 0.94 6.23
N PRO A 169 6.71 1.42 5.31
CA PRO A 169 6.64 1.09 3.90
C PRO A 169 7.34 -0.25 3.62
N VAL A 170 6.56 -1.29 3.31
CA VAL A 170 7.05 -2.63 3.00
C VAL A 170 6.75 -2.95 1.54
N ARG A 171 7.80 -3.08 0.73
CA ARG A 171 7.67 -3.45 -0.67
C ARG A 171 7.77 -4.96 -0.85
N VAL A 172 6.89 -5.52 -1.67
CA VAL A 172 7.06 -6.86 -2.25
C VAL A 172 7.32 -6.73 -3.74
N ASP A 173 8.06 -7.68 -4.31
CA ASP A 173 8.26 -7.69 -5.75
C ASP A 173 6.95 -8.04 -6.44
N PRO A 174 6.61 -7.39 -7.57
CA PRO A 174 5.36 -7.63 -8.27
C PRO A 174 5.28 -9.06 -8.78
N LEU A 175 4.09 -9.67 -8.66
CA LEU A 175 3.84 -11.01 -9.16
C LEU A 175 4.11 -11.08 -10.67
N PRO A 176 4.77 -12.15 -11.15
CA PRO A 176 5.00 -12.36 -12.57
C PRO A 176 3.68 -12.64 -13.29
N ALA A 177 3.18 -11.70 -14.06
CA ALA A 177 1.98 -11.87 -14.84
C ALA A 177 2.05 -11.18 -16.19
N LYS A 178 1.31 -11.72 -17.17
CA LYS A 178 1.04 -10.98 -18.40
C LYS A 178 0.09 -9.84 -18.05
N SER A 179 0.63 -8.64 -17.98
CA SER A 179 -0.17 -7.45 -17.69
C SER A 179 -1.17 -7.15 -18.81
N LEU A 180 -2.38 -6.73 -18.43
CA LEU A 180 -3.36 -6.13 -19.34
C LEU A 180 -2.86 -4.81 -19.93
N TYR A 181 -1.87 -4.18 -19.28
CA TYR A 181 -1.31 -2.88 -19.64
C TYR A 181 0.23 -2.92 -19.75
N PRO A 182 0.81 -3.68 -20.71
CA PRO A 182 2.26 -3.93 -20.75
C PRO A 182 3.09 -2.64 -20.89
N HIS A 183 2.61 -1.64 -21.62
CA HIS A 183 3.31 -0.37 -21.77
C HIS A 183 3.37 0.44 -20.46
N TYR A 184 2.29 0.43 -19.66
CA TYR A 184 2.25 1.06 -18.35
C TYR A 184 3.24 0.40 -17.39
N TYR A 185 3.26 -0.92 -17.32
CA TYR A 185 4.18 -1.65 -16.43
C TYR A 185 5.64 -1.47 -16.82
N LYS A 186 5.95 -1.48 -18.12
CA LYS A 186 7.31 -1.21 -18.61
C LYS A 186 7.78 0.22 -18.29
N TRP A 187 6.88 1.19 -18.39
CA TRP A 187 7.15 2.57 -18.00
C TRP A 187 7.34 2.70 -16.47
N LYS A 188 6.50 2.02 -15.67
CA LYS A 188 6.59 1.94 -14.21
C LYS A 188 7.94 1.35 -13.79
N GLU A 189 8.28 0.18 -14.30
CA GLU A 189 9.53 -0.54 -14.04
C GLU A 189 10.76 0.35 -14.30
N LYS A 190 10.81 0.99 -15.47
CA LYS A 190 11.90 1.91 -15.81
C LYS A 190 12.07 3.06 -14.80
N ARG A 191 11.00 3.50 -14.17
CA ARG A 191 11.04 4.57 -13.15
C ARG A 191 11.37 4.06 -11.75
N GLU A 192 10.97 2.84 -11.44
CA GLU A 192 11.21 2.21 -10.14
C GLU A 192 12.62 1.62 -10.04
N GLU A 193 13.16 1.11 -11.15
CA GLU A 193 14.47 0.46 -11.20
C GLU A 193 15.62 1.26 -10.56
N PRO A 194 15.81 2.57 -10.84
CA PRO A 194 16.89 3.33 -10.21
C PRO A 194 16.76 3.41 -8.68
N ILE A 195 15.53 3.51 -8.18
CA ILE A 195 15.25 3.57 -6.75
C ILE A 195 15.54 2.22 -6.10
N LEU A 196 15.12 1.13 -6.76
CA LEU A 196 15.37 -0.23 -6.26
C LEU A 196 16.85 -0.60 -6.27
N ARG A 197 17.60 -0.20 -7.31
CA ARG A 197 19.05 -0.38 -7.35
C ARG A 197 19.77 0.39 -6.23
N GLU A 198 19.28 1.58 -5.89
CA GLU A 198 19.83 2.34 -4.77
C GLU A 198 19.50 1.66 -3.42
N PHE A 199 18.27 1.16 -3.27
CA PHE A 199 17.89 0.37 -2.10
C PHE A 199 18.78 -0.87 -1.94
N GLU A 200 18.98 -1.64 -3.02
CA GLU A 200 19.78 -2.87 -3.03
C GLU A 200 21.27 -2.65 -2.69
N LYS A 201 21.81 -1.47 -2.96
CA LYS A 201 23.20 -1.14 -2.59
C LYS A 201 23.38 -0.98 -1.07
N ASN A 202 22.33 -0.58 -0.38
CA ASN A 202 22.37 -0.23 1.04
C ASN A 202 21.69 -1.26 1.93
N HIS A 203 20.78 -2.06 1.35
CA HIS A 203 19.92 -3.00 2.07
C HIS A 203 19.74 -4.28 1.25
N GLY A 204 19.43 -5.39 1.93
CA GLY A 204 19.03 -6.65 1.32
C GLY A 204 17.52 -6.87 1.31
N TYR A 205 17.12 -8.12 1.06
CA TYR A 205 15.74 -8.57 1.29
C TYR A 205 15.53 -8.90 2.78
N GLY A 206 14.31 -8.66 3.26
CA GLY A 206 13.92 -8.95 4.63
C GLY A 206 14.13 -7.78 5.59
N VAL A 207 14.15 -8.10 6.86
CA VAL A 207 14.47 -7.18 7.96
C VAL A 207 15.89 -7.49 8.40
N GLU A 208 16.83 -6.59 8.12
CA GLU A 208 18.19 -6.73 8.65
C GLU A 208 18.11 -6.75 10.18
N GLY A 209 18.63 -7.83 10.77
CA GLY A 209 18.81 -7.88 12.20
C GLY A 209 19.80 -6.79 12.59
N ASN A 210 19.39 -5.88 13.45
CA ASN A 210 20.34 -5.10 14.22
C ASN A 210 21.00 -6.11 15.19
N ASP A 211 22.18 -6.62 14.79
CA ASP A 211 23.11 -7.24 15.70
C ASP A 211 23.72 -6.19 16.63
#